data_5b68786901e80fa736afee6c7468ea4a
#
_entry.id   5b68786901e80fa736afee6c7468ea4a
#
_cell.length_a   1.000
_cell.length_b   1.000
_cell.length_c   1.000
_cell.angle_alpha   90.00
_cell.angle_beta   90.00
_cell.angle_gamma   90.00
#
_symmetry.space_group_name_H-M   'P 1'
#
loop_
_entity.id
_entity.type
_entity.pdbx_description
1 polymer ?
#
loop_
_entity_poly.entity_id
_entity_poly.type
_entity_poly.pdbx_seq_one_letter_code
_entity_poly.pdbx_strand_id
1 'polypeptide(L)'
;MDGKQHTIDDVARKAGVSIATVSRVLNNKPYVDPDTRERVLRVVEEVGFVPSVIASGLASGRSRFLGILVPSFAWSFIPDIMHGVSAAIADTQHELLLYTIDGMTQDQSRRGDLIDRILHPKITAGLLVILPGQWAEDIVRLHKNGDFPIVMINDQAKPPDVPWIGSDNRGGAYTAVRYLISLGHHRIAYIQGPTDYFCSRERHEGYCQAMQESDLPIEPELVVEGNAFMPESGQAAADRLFALPPQKRPTAIFAASDGIAYGVIAAAEQRGVHIPEDIALIGFDDLPSSSLIRPALTTMKQPFHEIGRKGIELLVSLIQTQDTTLSPDHPRGKEQSKERKENDTPLHIQLETQLVVRATCGLSRD
;
A
#
# COMPACT_ATOMS: atom_id res chain seq x y z
N MET A 1 35.40 18.12 20.47
CA MET A 1 35.00 19.23 19.56
C MET A 1 33.50 19.45 19.80
N ASP A 2 33.18 20.51 20.52
CA ASP A 2 31.77 20.87 20.81
C ASP A 2 31.07 21.29 19.52
N GLY A 3 30.26 20.39 18.98
CA GLY A 3 29.47 20.66 17.78
C GLY A 3 28.28 21.56 18.10
N LYS A 4 28.53 22.82 18.36
CA LYS A 4 27.44 23.79 18.50
C LYS A 4 26.81 23.99 17.15
N GLN A 5 25.61 23.40 16.97
CA GLN A 5 24.85 23.53 15.73
C GLN A 5 24.41 25.00 15.58
N HIS A 6 24.93 25.67 14.54
CA HIS A 6 24.56 27.07 14.27
C HIS A 6 23.10 27.19 13.90
N THR A 7 22.43 28.22 14.41
CA THR A 7 21.03 28.49 14.18
C THR A 7 20.84 29.55 13.08
N ILE A 8 19.62 29.70 12.56
CA ILE A 8 19.28 30.76 11.61
C ILE A 8 19.50 32.14 12.21
N ASP A 9 19.41 32.30 13.53
CA ASP A 9 19.70 33.54 14.24
C ASP A 9 21.20 33.88 14.23
N ASP A 10 22.07 32.88 14.35
CA ASP A 10 23.51 33.06 14.23
C ASP A 10 23.92 33.53 12.83
N VAL A 11 23.31 32.98 11.78
CA VAL A 11 23.46 33.40 10.40
C VAL A 11 22.99 34.85 10.22
N ALA A 12 21.78 35.16 10.72
CA ALA A 12 21.22 36.52 10.61
C ALA A 12 22.11 37.57 11.28
N ARG A 13 22.57 37.26 12.50
CA ARG A 13 23.49 38.12 13.26
C ARG A 13 24.80 38.33 12.54
N LYS A 14 25.44 37.29 12.00
CA LYS A 14 26.71 37.33 11.31
C LYS A 14 26.61 38.02 9.96
N ALA A 15 25.50 37.84 9.23
CA ALA A 15 25.24 38.48 7.95
C ALA A 15 24.73 39.93 8.08
N GLY A 16 24.40 40.39 9.30
CA GLY A 16 23.85 41.72 9.54
C GLY A 16 22.47 41.98 8.93
N VAL A 17 21.62 40.95 8.94
CA VAL A 17 20.27 41.02 8.39
C VAL A 17 19.25 40.42 9.36
N SER A 18 17.95 40.57 9.07
CA SER A 18 16.90 39.94 9.87
C SER A 18 16.80 38.43 9.57
N ILE A 19 16.28 37.64 10.54
CA ILE A 19 15.94 36.21 10.34
C ILE A 19 15.02 36.04 9.12
N ALA A 20 14.06 36.95 8.94
CA ALA A 20 13.15 36.94 7.79
C ALA A 20 13.89 37.10 6.46
N THR A 21 14.96 37.90 6.42
CA THR A 21 15.81 38.06 5.22
C THR A 21 16.61 36.79 4.93
N VAL A 22 17.21 36.15 5.95
CA VAL A 22 17.87 34.86 5.81
C VAL A 22 16.92 33.80 5.26
N SER A 23 15.73 33.70 5.85
CA SER A 23 14.68 32.76 5.41
C SER A 23 14.28 32.99 3.94
N ARG A 24 14.14 34.27 3.50
CA ARG A 24 13.83 34.59 2.10
C ARG A 24 14.96 34.18 1.15
N VAL A 25 16.23 34.38 1.56
CA VAL A 25 17.41 33.95 0.77
C VAL A 25 17.43 32.43 0.62
N LEU A 26 17.28 31.68 1.74
CA LEU A 26 17.31 30.22 1.75
C LEU A 26 16.17 29.61 0.92
N ASN A 27 14.99 30.25 0.93
CA ASN A 27 13.82 29.83 0.15
C ASN A 27 13.78 30.43 -1.28
N ASN A 28 14.90 31.02 -1.74
CA ASN A 28 15.06 31.57 -3.10
C ASN A 28 13.98 32.59 -3.53
N LYS A 29 13.46 33.39 -2.60
CA LYS A 29 12.42 34.38 -2.91
C LYS A 29 13.01 35.54 -3.76
N PRO A 30 12.27 36.05 -4.78
CA PRO A 30 12.80 37.01 -5.76
C PRO A 30 13.03 38.43 -5.21
N TYR A 31 12.50 38.74 -4.03
CA TYR A 31 12.52 40.11 -3.47
C TYR A 31 13.70 40.40 -2.53
N VAL A 32 14.84 39.72 -2.69
CA VAL A 32 16.06 39.98 -1.93
C VAL A 32 17.10 40.48 -2.87
N ASP A 33 17.71 41.65 -2.49
CA ASP A 33 18.79 42.26 -3.20
C ASP A 33 19.97 41.28 -3.44
N PRO A 34 20.56 41.26 -4.66
CA PRO A 34 21.61 40.31 -5.02
C PRO A 34 22.81 40.30 -4.07
N ASP A 35 23.29 41.47 -3.66
CA ASP A 35 24.45 41.60 -2.76
C ASP A 35 24.15 41.07 -1.36
N THR A 36 22.90 41.28 -0.90
CA THR A 36 22.42 40.74 0.37
C THR A 36 22.28 39.20 0.29
N ARG A 37 21.80 38.69 -0.83
CA ARG A 37 21.73 37.25 -1.08
C ARG A 37 23.09 36.58 -1.03
N GLU A 38 24.06 37.13 -1.75
CA GLU A 38 25.44 36.62 -1.79
C GLU A 38 26.08 36.64 -0.40
N ARG A 39 25.94 37.76 0.34
CA ARG A 39 26.45 37.87 1.70
C ARG A 39 25.86 36.82 2.65
N VAL A 40 24.56 36.59 2.60
CA VAL A 40 23.89 35.57 3.45
C VAL A 40 24.36 34.17 3.09
N LEU A 41 24.43 33.82 1.79
CA LEU A 41 24.87 32.48 1.34
C LEU A 41 26.32 32.20 1.75
N ARG A 42 27.22 33.22 1.66
CA ARG A 42 28.60 33.11 2.12
C ARG A 42 28.67 32.85 3.64
N VAL A 43 27.87 33.52 4.43
CA VAL A 43 27.82 33.29 5.89
C VAL A 43 27.26 31.91 6.21
N VAL A 44 26.25 31.43 5.48
CA VAL A 44 25.68 30.05 5.64
C VAL A 44 26.79 29.01 5.43
N GLU A 45 27.58 29.16 4.38
CA GLU A 45 28.74 28.30 4.07
C GLU A 45 29.83 28.37 5.14
N GLU A 46 30.23 29.60 5.55
CA GLU A 46 31.26 29.83 6.56
C GLU A 46 30.93 29.23 7.94
N VAL A 47 29.66 29.27 8.35
CA VAL A 47 29.24 28.72 9.65
C VAL A 47 28.81 27.26 9.56
N GLY A 48 28.73 26.67 8.36
CA GLY A 48 28.23 25.33 8.17
C GLY A 48 26.76 25.17 8.57
N PHE A 49 25.96 26.23 8.39
CA PHE A 49 24.53 26.16 8.75
C PHE A 49 23.77 25.32 7.74
N VAL A 50 23.14 24.26 8.23
CA VAL A 50 22.22 23.43 7.45
C VAL A 50 20.79 23.81 7.85
N PRO A 51 19.96 24.34 6.92
CA PRO A 51 18.57 24.63 7.21
C PRO A 51 17.81 23.38 7.70
N SER A 52 17.12 23.47 8.82
CA SER A 52 16.24 22.39 9.26
C SER A 52 15.00 22.37 8.37
N VAL A 53 14.81 21.28 7.63
CA VAL A 53 13.63 21.07 6.78
C VAL A 53 12.35 21.09 7.62
N ILE A 54 12.41 20.53 8.82
CA ILE A 54 11.29 20.52 9.78
C ILE A 54 10.95 21.93 10.24
N ALA A 55 11.96 22.72 10.63
CA ALA A 55 11.75 24.09 11.10
C ALA A 55 11.23 25.02 9.99
N SER A 56 11.71 24.85 8.76
CA SER A 56 11.24 25.64 7.61
C SER A 56 9.81 25.25 7.21
N GLY A 57 9.45 23.97 7.29
CA GLY A 57 8.09 23.47 7.06
C GLY A 57 7.11 24.03 8.09
N LEU A 58 7.47 23.97 9.38
CA LEU A 58 6.65 24.55 10.47
C LEU A 58 6.46 26.06 10.30
N ALA A 59 7.52 26.80 9.94
CA ALA A 59 7.47 28.25 9.74
C ALA A 59 6.64 28.68 8.52
N SER A 60 6.64 27.87 7.45
CA SER A 60 5.88 28.13 6.23
C SER A 60 4.45 27.58 6.27
N GLY A 61 4.11 26.76 7.27
CA GLY A 61 2.87 26.01 7.33
C GLY A 61 2.76 24.91 6.27
N ARG A 62 3.85 24.57 5.58
CA ARG A 62 3.91 23.57 4.50
C ARG A 62 5.00 22.55 4.81
N SER A 63 4.59 21.31 5.03
CA SER A 63 5.55 20.21 5.18
C SER A 63 6.06 19.74 3.83
N ARG A 64 7.33 19.32 3.81
CA ARG A 64 7.93 18.60 2.68
C ARG A 64 7.86 17.08 2.85
N PHE A 65 7.44 16.60 4.03
CA PHE A 65 7.35 15.18 4.27
C PHE A 65 6.01 14.62 3.84
N LEU A 66 6.05 13.50 3.10
CA LEU A 66 4.90 12.63 2.91
C LEU A 66 5.00 11.50 3.92
N GLY A 67 3.93 11.28 4.68
CA GLY A 67 3.85 10.15 5.60
C GLY A 67 3.50 8.86 4.85
N ILE A 68 4.13 7.76 5.21
CA ILE A 68 3.73 6.42 4.78
C ILE A 68 3.46 5.60 6.02
N LEU A 69 2.25 5.08 6.13
CA LEU A 69 1.87 4.18 7.21
C LEU A 69 1.88 2.74 6.70
N VAL A 70 2.79 1.93 7.26
CA VAL A 70 3.00 0.52 6.89
C VAL A 70 2.61 -0.37 8.07
N PRO A 71 1.77 -1.40 7.88
CA PRO A 71 1.34 -2.28 8.98
C PRO A 71 2.51 -3.08 9.55
N SER A 72 3.32 -3.67 8.69
CA SER A 72 4.54 -4.41 9.08
C SER A 72 5.50 -4.52 7.90
N PHE A 73 6.79 -4.45 8.18
CA PHE A 73 7.84 -4.73 7.19
C PHE A 73 8.01 -6.22 6.87
N ALA A 74 7.41 -7.10 7.67
CA ALA A 74 7.46 -8.53 7.43
C ALA A 74 6.60 -8.97 6.22
N TRP A 75 5.72 -8.13 5.71
CA TRP A 75 4.91 -8.45 4.55
C TRP A 75 5.72 -8.38 3.26
N SER A 76 5.77 -9.49 2.55
CA SER A 76 6.67 -9.71 1.41
C SER A 76 6.43 -8.79 0.21
N PHE A 77 5.26 -8.18 0.08
CA PHE A 77 4.92 -7.25 -1.01
C PHE A 77 5.29 -5.78 -0.72
N ILE A 78 5.59 -5.45 0.54
CA ILE A 78 5.95 -4.06 0.92
C ILE A 78 7.16 -3.53 0.15
N PRO A 79 8.25 -4.28 -0.05
CA PRO A 79 9.39 -3.80 -0.83
C PRO A 79 9.01 -3.34 -2.25
N ASP A 80 8.11 -4.05 -2.93
CA ASP A 80 7.69 -3.71 -4.30
C ASP A 80 6.83 -2.44 -4.33
N ILE A 81 5.93 -2.26 -3.35
CA ILE A 81 5.19 -1.00 -3.18
C ILE A 81 6.17 0.15 -2.90
N MET A 82 7.11 -0.04 -1.97
CA MET A 82 8.09 0.99 -1.62
C MET A 82 9.03 1.33 -2.78
N HIS A 83 9.33 0.38 -3.65
CA HIS A 83 10.08 0.66 -4.89
C HIS A 83 9.29 1.61 -5.81
N GLY A 84 7.99 1.36 -6.01
CA GLY A 84 7.12 2.27 -6.75
C GLY A 84 6.99 3.66 -6.12
N VAL A 85 6.85 3.71 -4.80
CA VAL A 85 6.87 4.95 -4.01
C VAL A 85 8.17 5.72 -4.22
N SER A 86 9.32 5.03 -4.12
CA SER A 86 10.64 5.64 -4.30
C SER A 86 10.82 6.22 -5.71
N ALA A 87 10.34 5.51 -6.73
CA ALA A 87 10.38 5.99 -8.11
C ALA A 87 9.55 7.28 -8.29
N ALA A 88 8.34 7.34 -7.73
CA ALA A 88 7.47 8.51 -7.85
C ALA A 88 7.98 9.73 -7.07
N ILE A 89 8.59 9.52 -5.90
CA ILE A 89 9.04 10.63 -5.07
C ILE A 89 10.31 11.30 -5.61
N ALA A 90 11.13 10.56 -6.35
CA ALA A 90 12.39 11.06 -6.92
C ALA A 90 12.16 12.29 -7.83
N ASP A 91 11.01 12.41 -8.46
CA ASP A 91 10.62 13.52 -9.33
C ASP A 91 9.94 14.67 -8.56
N THR A 92 9.90 14.61 -7.23
CA THR A 92 9.24 15.61 -6.38
C THR A 92 10.26 16.32 -5.47
N GLN A 93 9.78 17.37 -4.76
CA GLN A 93 10.56 18.02 -3.69
C GLN A 93 10.21 17.46 -2.31
N HIS A 94 9.49 16.34 -2.24
CA HIS A 94 9.08 15.73 -0.99
C HIS A 94 10.09 14.69 -0.52
N GLU A 95 10.08 14.47 0.79
CA GLU A 95 10.81 13.42 1.48
C GLU A 95 9.82 12.48 2.17
N LEU A 96 10.24 11.25 2.49
CA LEU A 96 9.38 10.26 3.13
C LEU A 96 9.58 10.23 4.63
N LEU A 97 8.47 10.18 5.36
CA LEU A 97 8.44 9.84 6.78
C LEU A 97 7.65 8.55 6.97
N LEU A 98 8.33 7.54 7.49
CA LEU A 98 7.76 6.20 7.60
C LEU A 98 7.23 5.95 9.01
N TYR A 99 5.98 5.53 9.09
CA TYR A 99 5.30 5.08 10.30
C TYR A 99 5.03 3.58 10.21
N THR A 100 5.26 2.86 11.28
CA THR A 100 4.87 1.45 11.40
C THR A 100 3.96 1.24 12.59
N ILE A 101 3.02 0.31 12.42
CA ILE A 101 2.07 -0.11 13.46
C ILE A 101 2.32 -1.55 13.92
N ASP A 102 3.45 -2.11 13.54
CA ASP A 102 3.85 -3.46 13.92
C ASP A 102 3.80 -3.65 15.44
N GLY A 103 3.11 -4.70 15.90
CA GLY A 103 2.90 -4.96 17.32
C GLY A 103 1.88 -4.06 18.04
N MET A 104 1.26 -3.07 17.37
CA MET A 104 0.28 -2.14 17.98
C MET A 104 -1.17 -2.56 17.81
N THR A 105 -1.47 -3.68 17.15
CA THR A 105 -2.80 -4.05 16.68
C THR A 105 -3.83 -4.33 17.77
N GLN A 106 -3.43 -4.63 19.01
CA GLN A 106 -4.34 -5.01 20.10
C GLN A 106 -4.66 -3.89 21.11
N ASP A 107 -3.91 -2.79 21.12
CA ASP A 107 -4.08 -1.71 22.09
C ASP A 107 -4.69 -0.46 21.45
N GLN A 108 -6.00 -0.26 21.67
CA GLN A 108 -6.73 0.91 21.13
C GLN A 108 -6.17 2.25 21.63
N SER A 109 -5.59 2.30 22.84
CA SER A 109 -5.03 3.55 23.38
C SER A 109 -3.80 4.00 22.56
N ARG A 110 -2.95 3.05 22.19
CA ARG A 110 -1.77 3.31 21.36
C ARG A 110 -2.12 3.70 19.93
N ARG A 111 -3.29 3.27 19.42
CA ARG A 111 -3.79 3.71 18.11
C ARG A 111 -4.10 5.20 18.10
N GLY A 112 -4.84 5.68 19.10
CA GLY A 112 -5.15 7.09 19.25
C GLY A 112 -3.89 7.96 19.34
N ASP A 113 -2.93 7.56 20.18
CA ASP A 113 -1.65 8.26 20.34
C ASP A 113 -0.83 8.33 19.04
N LEU A 114 -0.84 7.26 18.22
CA LEU A 114 -0.15 7.26 16.94
C LEU A 114 -0.83 8.23 15.95
N ILE A 115 -2.14 8.17 15.87
CA ILE A 115 -2.93 9.04 15.01
C ILE A 115 -2.72 10.51 15.41
N ASP A 116 -2.77 10.83 16.69
CA ASP A 116 -2.49 12.17 17.20
C ASP A 116 -1.06 12.62 16.87
N ARG A 117 -0.08 11.74 16.94
CA ARG A 117 1.30 12.03 16.57
C ARG A 117 1.50 12.28 15.09
N ILE A 118 0.78 11.57 14.22
CA ILE A 118 0.82 11.77 12.76
C ILE A 118 0.21 13.11 12.38
N LEU A 119 -0.86 13.52 13.07
CA LEU A 119 -1.63 14.74 12.75
C LEU A 119 -1.14 15.98 13.46
N HIS A 120 -0.76 15.84 14.74
CA HIS A 120 -0.63 16.98 15.65
C HIS A 120 0.51 17.95 15.31
N PRO A 121 1.66 17.57 14.77
CA PRO A 121 2.68 18.57 14.48
C PRO A 121 2.65 19.10 13.05
N LYS A 122 1.68 18.75 12.19
CA LYS A 122 1.75 19.04 10.74
C LYS A 122 3.12 18.69 10.12
N ILE A 123 3.71 17.59 10.61
CA ILE A 123 5.02 17.13 10.15
C ILE A 123 4.93 16.65 8.71
N THR A 124 3.81 16.02 8.33
CA THR A 124 3.58 15.52 6.98
C THR A 124 2.54 16.38 6.24
N ALA A 125 2.73 16.54 4.93
CA ALA A 125 1.77 17.22 4.05
C ALA A 125 0.57 16.35 3.68
N GLY A 126 0.72 15.02 3.78
CA GLY A 126 -0.30 14.03 3.51
C GLY A 126 0.17 12.64 3.89
N LEU A 127 -0.71 11.64 3.79
CA LEU A 127 -0.46 10.29 4.25
C LEU A 127 -0.85 9.25 3.19
N LEU A 128 0.10 8.39 2.82
CA LEU A 128 -0.15 7.15 2.09
C LEU A 128 -0.29 6.02 3.11
N VAL A 129 -1.42 5.32 3.08
CA VAL A 129 -1.74 4.31 4.08
C VAL A 129 -1.82 2.94 3.45
N ILE A 130 -0.97 2.02 3.89
CA ILE A 130 -0.97 0.62 3.45
C ILE A 130 -1.52 -0.19 4.62
N LEU A 131 -2.81 -0.59 4.58
CA LEU A 131 -3.44 -1.09 5.81
C LEU A 131 -4.41 -2.22 5.68
N PRO A 132 -4.46 -3.04 6.75
CA PRO A 132 -5.62 -3.83 7.11
C PRO A 132 -6.75 -2.96 7.69
N GLY A 133 -7.99 -3.28 7.34
CA GLY A 133 -9.18 -2.48 7.55
C GLY A 133 -9.63 -2.17 8.97
N GLN A 134 -9.06 -2.81 9.99
CA GLN A 134 -9.39 -2.43 11.37
C GLN A 134 -8.99 -0.98 11.73
N TRP A 135 -8.21 -0.30 10.86
CA TRP A 135 -7.82 1.10 10.98
C TRP A 135 -8.63 2.02 10.06
N ALA A 136 -9.50 1.47 9.21
CA ALA A 136 -10.22 2.24 8.20
C ALA A 136 -11.08 3.34 8.84
N GLU A 137 -11.76 3.06 9.94
CA GLU A 137 -12.59 4.04 10.64
C GLU A 137 -11.77 5.22 11.19
N ASP A 138 -10.59 4.92 11.75
CA ASP A 138 -9.68 5.93 12.25
C ASP A 138 -9.17 6.82 11.12
N ILE A 139 -8.81 6.22 9.99
CA ILE A 139 -8.34 6.92 8.79
C ILE A 139 -9.45 7.80 8.19
N VAL A 140 -10.68 7.28 8.07
CA VAL A 140 -11.84 8.06 7.61
C VAL A 140 -12.11 9.25 8.54
N ARG A 141 -12.02 9.05 9.86
CA ARG A 141 -12.15 10.13 10.84
C ARG A 141 -11.08 11.21 10.66
N LEU A 142 -9.83 10.80 10.39
CA LEU A 142 -8.73 11.71 10.09
C LEU A 142 -9.01 12.56 8.85
N HIS A 143 -9.44 11.91 7.77
CA HIS A 143 -9.76 12.57 6.51
C HIS A 143 -10.90 13.60 6.69
N LYS A 144 -11.96 13.21 7.42
CA LYS A 144 -13.15 14.07 7.64
C LYS A 144 -12.90 15.26 8.58
N ASN A 145 -12.02 15.10 9.56
CA ASN A 145 -11.84 16.12 10.61
C ASN A 145 -10.88 17.25 10.24
N GLY A 146 -10.12 17.14 9.16
CA GLY A 146 -9.03 18.09 8.92
C GLY A 146 -8.68 18.43 7.48
N ASP A 147 -9.44 18.02 6.48
CA ASP A 147 -9.05 18.13 5.06
C ASP A 147 -7.62 17.62 4.80
N PHE A 148 -7.13 16.68 5.63
CA PHE A 148 -5.79 16.15 5.51
C PHE A 148 -5.73 15.14 4.35
N PRO A 149 -4.81 15.34 3.35
CA PRO A 149 -4.71 14.46 2.21
C PRO A 149 -4.33 13.04 2.60
N ILE A 150 -5.18 12.08 2.29
CA ILE A 150 -4.93 10.66 2.55
C ILE A 150 -5.23 9.87 1.28
N VAL A 151 -4.36 8.91 0.96
CA VAL A 151 -4.59 7.88 -0.06
C VAL A 151 -4.40 6.51 0.59
N MET A 152 -5.32 5.59 0.34
CA MET A 152 -5.26 4.23 0.87
C MET A 152 -4.80 3.25 -0.21
N ILE A 153 -3.98 2.27 0.19
CA ILE A 153 -3.54 1.17 -0.68
C ILE A 153 -4.16 -0.13 -0.17
N ASN A 154 -4.79 -0.89 -1.08
CA ASN A 154 -5.33 -2.23 -0.84
C ASN A 154 -6.17 -2.31 0.44
N ASP A 155 -7.12 -1.39 0.62
CA ASP A 155 -7.89 -1.34 1.84
C ASP A 155 -9.00 -2.40 1.92
N GLN A 156 -9.31 -2.80 3.13
CA GLN A 156 -10.37 -3.74 3.46
C GLN A 156 -11.77 -3.15 3.34
N ALA A 157 -11.95 -1.89 3.65
CA ALA A 157 -13.28 -1.28 3.78
C ALA A 157 -13.67 -0.42 2.58
N LYS A 158 -12.73 -0.11 1.65
CA LYS A 158 -12.96 0.81 0.52
C LYS A 158 -13.88 1.98 0.93
N PRO A 159 -13.48 2.78 1.93
CA PRO A 159 -14.37 3.83 2.42
C PRO A 159 -14.71 4.76 1.26
N PRO A 160 -16.00 5.08 1.04
CA PRO A 160 -16.42 5.84 -0.14
C PRO A 160 -15.87 7.27 -0.17
N ASP A 161 -15.41 7.76 0.99
CA ASP A 161 -15.00 9.15 1.17
C ASP A 161 -13.48 9.35 1.11
N VAL A 162 -12.67 8.29 1.02
CA VAL A 162 -11.20 8.37 0.98
C VAL A 162 -10.68 7.82 -0.33
N PRO A 163 -9.81 8.56 -1.05
CA PRO A 163 -9.15 8.04 -2.25
C PRO A 163 -8.37 6.76 -1.97
N TRP A 164 -8.54 5.75 -2.83
CA TRP A 164 -7.80 4.50 -2.68
C TRP A 164 -7.30 3.98 -4.03
N ILE A 165 -6.25 3.15 -3.96
CA ILE A 165 -5.70 2.42 -5.09
C ILE A 165 -5.45 0.96 -4.68
N GLY A 166 -5.78 0.02 -5.55
CA GLY A 166 -5.60 -1.41 -5.28
C GLY A 166 -5.67 -2.27 -6.52
N SER A 167 -5.53 -3.58 -6.32
CA SER A 167 -5.63 -4.59 -7.38
C SER A 167 -7.07 -5.04 -7.59
N ASP A 168 -7.37 -5.50 -8.81
CA ASP A 168 -8.59 -6.25 -9.10
C ASP A 168 -8.47 -7.68 -8.55
N ASN A 169 -8.82 -7.83 -7.27
CA ASN A 169 -8.77 -9.12 -6.59
C ASN A 169 -9.82 -10.09 -7.12
N ARG A 170 -11.04 -9.60 -7.42
CA ARG A 170 -12.13 -10.43 -7.90
C ARG A 170 -11.85 -10.94 -9.31
N GLY A 171 -11.50 -10.05 -10.24
CA GLY A 171 -11.18 -10.44 -11.62
C GLY A 171 -9.94 -11.33 -11.68
N GLY A 172 -8.93 -11.09 -10.84
CA GLY A 172 -7.76 -11.95 -10.72
C GLY A 172 -8.10 -13.36 -10.26
N ALA A 173 -8.88 -13.49 -9.18
CA ALA A 173 -9.32 -14.79 -8.68
C ALA A 173 -10.19 -15.53 -9.69
N TYR A 174 -11.11 -14.82 -10.34
CA TYR A 174 -11.90 -15.36 -11.45
C TYR A 174 -10.99 -15.92 -12.56
N THR A 175 -9.99 -15.15 -12.99
CA THR A 175 -9.03 -15.56 -14.03
C THR A 175 -8.24 -16.79 -13.62
N ALA A 176 -7.74 -16.85 -12.37
CA ALA A 176 -6.99 -17.99 -11.84
C ALA A 176 -7.81 -19.28 -11.89
N VAL A 177 -9.05 -19.21 -11.42
CA VAL A 177 -9.94 -20.39 -11.37
C VAL A 177 -10.40 -20.80 -12.78
N ARG A 178 -10.72 -19.85 -13.65
CA ARG A 178 -11.04 -20.13 -15.07
C ARG A 178 -9.88 -20.80 -15.78
N TYR A 179 -8.65 -20.44 -15.46
CA TYR A 179 -7.47 -21.10 -16.00
C TYR A 179 -7.39 -22.58 -15.53
N LEU A 180 -7.60 -22.86 -14.24
CA LEU A 180 -7.65 -24.25 -13.76
C LEU A 180 -8.76 -25.07 -14.46
N ILE A 181 -9.93 -24.47 -14.65
CA ILE A 181 -11.05 -25.11 -15.37
C ILE A 181 -10.66 -25.39 -16.83
N SER A 182 -9.96 -24.48 -17.50
CA SER A 182 -9.50 -24.67 -18.87
C SER A 182 -8.46 -25.80 -19.02
N LEU A 183 -7.78 -26.17 -17.92
CA LEU A 183 -6.88 -27.32 -17.84
C LEU A 183 -7.61 -28.65 -17.52
N GLY A 184 -8.95 -28.64 -17.46
CA GLY A 184 -9.78 -29.83 -17.20
C GLY A 184 -10.02 -30.12 -15.72
N HIS A 185 -9.69 -29.20 -14.80
CA HIS A 185 -9.98 -29.38 -13.39
C HIS A 185 -11.43 -29.01 -13.06
N HIS A 186 -12.18 -29.94 -12.48
CA HIS A 186 -13.60 -29.74 -12.06
C HIS A 186 -13.77 -29.74 -10.53
N ARG A 187 -12.83 -30.31 -9.79
CA ARG A 187 -12.79 -30.30 -8.32
C ARG A 187 -11.66 -29.39 -7.88
N ILE A 188 -12.00 -28.13 -7.67
CA ILE A 188 -11.02 -27.08 -7.34
C ILE A 188 -11.26 -26.64 -5.90
N ALA A 189 -10.27 -26.84 -5.04
CA ALA A 189 -10.30 -26.28 -3.69
C ALA A 189 -9.87 -24.82 -3.68
N TYR A 190 -10.42 -24.07 -2.74
CA TYR A 190 -9.99 -22.71 -2.45
C TYR A 190 -9.50 -22.61 -1.01
N ILE A 191 -8.25 -22.20 -0.82
CA ILE A 191 -7.69 -21.86 0.49
C ILE A 191 -7.77 -20.36 0.65
N GLN A 192 -8.76 -19.93 1.41
CA GLN A 192 -9.08 -18.53 1.65
C GLN A 192 -8.09 -17.89 2.62
N GLY A 193 -7.78 -16.61 2.45
CA GLY A 193 -7.13 -15.79 3.49
C GLY A 193 -8.09 -15.38 4.60
N PRO A 194 -7.63 -14.69 5.65
CA PRO A 194 -8.48 -14.22 6.74
C PRO A 194 -9.64 -13.36 6.21
N THR A 195 -10.86 -13.65 6.67
CA THR A 195 -12.10 -13.03 6.16
C THR A 195 -12.24 -11.55 6.56
N ASP A 196 -11.47 -11.11 7.52
CA ASP A 196 -11.38 -9.68 7.90
C ASP A 196 -10.83 -8.82 6.76
N TYR A 197 -10.04 -9.39 5.84
CA TYR A 197 -9.45 -8.65 4.73
C TYR A 197 -10.41 -8.58 3.55
N PHE A 198 -10.60 -7.37 3.02
CA PHE A 198 -11.46 -7.15 1.86
C PHE A 198 -10.99 -7.96 0.64
N CYS A 199 -9.69 -8.01 0.39
CA CYS A 199 -9.12 -8.81 -0.69
C CYS A 199 -9.46 -10.31 -0.57
N SER A 200 -9.54 -10.86 0.65
CA SER A 200 -9.98 -12.26 0.85
C SER A 200 -11.41 -12.49 0.38
N ARG A 201 -12.30 -11.55 0.69
CA ARG A 201 -13.71 -11.64 0.26
C ARG A 201 -13.84 -11.48 -1.25
N GLU A 202 -13.16 -10.50 -1.85
CA GLU A 202 -13.16 -10.31 -3.31
C GLU A 202 -12.60 -11.53 -4.06
N ARG A 203 -11.50 -12.13 -3.56
CA ARG A 203 -10.92 -13.34 -4.17
C ARG A 203 -11.86 -14.54 -4.03
N HIS A 204 -12.57 -14.68 -2.90
CA HIS A 204 -13.60 -15.68 -2.73
C HIS A 204 -14.78 -15.48 -3.71
N GLU A 205 -15.25 -14.24 -3.88
CA GLU A 205 -16.30 -13.92 -4.85
C GLU A 205 -15.87 -14.28 -6.28
N GLY A 206 -14.62 -13.98 -6.66
CA GLY A 206 -14.06 -14.35 -7.97
C GLY A 206 -14.01 -15.87 -8.19
N TYR A 207 -13.57 -16.62 -7.16
CA TYR A 207 -13.62 -18.09 -7.16
C TYR A 207 -15.04 -18.60 -7.36
N CYS A 208 -15.99 -18.14 -6.54
CA CYS A 208 -17.39 -18.55 -6.63
C CYS A 208 -17.98 -18.24 -8.01
N GLN A 209 -17.71 -17.04 -8.55
CA GLN A 209 -18.20 -16.66 -9.87
C GLN A 209 -17.68 -17.59 -10.96
N ALA A 210 -16.38 -17.91 -10.96
CA ALA A 210 -15.78 -18.78 -11.98
C ALA A 210 -16.35 -20.21 -11.93
N MET A 211 -16.56 -20.77 -10.72
CA MET A 211 -17.18 -22.08 -10.53
C MET A 211 -18.62 -22.10 -11.01
N GLN A 212 -19.42 -21.10 -10.62
CA GLN A 212 -20.83 -20.99 -10.99
C GLN A 212 -21.04 -20.83 -12.49
N GLU A 213 -20.30 -19.95 -13.14
CA GLU A 213 -20.39 -19.75 -14.59
C GLU A 213 -19.91 -20.95 -15.42
N SER A 214 -19.26 -21.93 -14.76
CA SER A 214 -18.81 -23.18 -15.38
C SER A 214 -19.67 -24.37 -14.97
N ASP A 215 -20.82 -24.13 -14.31
CA ASP A 215 -21.71 -25.16 -13.80
C ASP A 215 -21.03 -26.18 -12.87
N LEU A 216 -19.97 -25.75 -12.14
CA LEU A 216 -19.24 -26.60 -11.20
C LEU A 216 -19.72 -26.38 -9.77
N PRO A 217 -19.87 -27.46 -8.97
CA PRO A 217 -20.30 -27.36 -7.59
C PRO A 217 -19.23 -26.74 -6.70
N ILE A 218 -19.62 -25.87 -5.78
CA ILE A 218 -18.78 -25.39 -4.68
C ILE A 218 -19.02 -26.28 -3.48
N GLU A 219 -18.13 -27.23 -3.26
CA GLU A 219 -18.24 -28.17 -2.14
C GLU A 219 -17.71 -27.53 -0.86
N PRO A 220 -18.46 -27.46 0.25
CA PRO A 220 -18.02 -26.79 1.47
C PRO A 220 -16.71 -27.31 2.04
N GLU A 221 -16.44 -28.63 1.91
CA GLU A 221 -15.20 -29.23 2.35
C GLU A 221 -13.95 -28.82 1.54
N LEU A 222 -14.16 -28.24 0.34
CA LEU A 222 -13.07 -27.73 -0.53
C LEU A 222 -12.80 -26.24 -0.35
N VAL A 223 -13.62 -25.53 0.43
CA VAL A 223 -13.37 -24.12 0.80
C VAL A 223 -12.83 -24.09 2.22
N VAL A 224 -11.54 -23.84 2.36
CA VAL A 224 -10.86 -23.89 3.65
C VAL A 224 -10.38 -22.49 4.02
N GLU A 225 -10.82 -22.01 5.18
CA GLU A 225 -10.39 -20.71 5.70
C GLU A 225 -8.99 -20.82 6.34
N GLY A 226 -8.10 -19.91 5.96
CA GLY A 226 -6.78 -19.71 6.55
C GLY A 226 -6.78 -18.54 7.54
N ASN A 227 -5.98 -18.66 8.59
CA ASN A 227 -5.89 -17.67 9.67
C ASN A 227 -4.99 -16.49 9.31
N ALA A 228 -4.12 -16.65 8.31
CA ALA A 228 -3.15 -15.66 7.85
C ALA A 228 -2.76 -15.93 6.39
N PHE A 229 -2.17 -14.93 5.72
CA PHE A 229 -1.55 -15.09 4.41
C PHE A 229 -0.13 -15.69 4.51
N MET A 230 0.05 -16.67 5.39
CA MET A 230 1.34 -17.25 5.75
C MET A 230 1.41 -18.75 5.43
N PRO A 231 2.61 -19.32 5.26
CA PRO A 231 2.77 -20.72 4.91
C PRO A 231 2.11 -21.70 5.90
N GLU A 232 2.10 -21.38 7.19
CA GLU A 232 1.51 -22.23 8.23
C GLU A 232 0.01 -22.43 8.02
N SER A 233 -0.69 -21.38 7.58
CA SER A 233 -2.12 -21.46 7.23
C SER A 233 -2.34 -22.33 6.00
N GLY A 234 -1.49 -22.21 5.00
CA GLY A 234 -1.52 -23.03 3.79
C GLY A 234 -1.27 -24.50 4.07
N GLN A 235 -0.28 -24.80 4.92
CA GLN A 235 0.07 -26.16 5.33
C GLN A 235 -1.11 -26.82 6.08
N ALA A 236 -1.66 -26.13 7.08
CA ALA A 236 -2.79 -26.66 7.86
C ALA A 236 -4.04 -26.91 6.99
N ALA A 237 -4.32 -26.03 6.02
CA ALA A 237 -5.42 -26.19 5.08
C ALA A 237 -5.18 -27.36 4.10
N ALA A 238 -3.98 -27.48 3.55
CA ALA A 238 -3.59 -28.58 2.65
C ALA A 238 -3.65 -29.92 3.36
N ASP A 239 -3.23 -30.01 4.62
CA ASP A 239 -3.33 -31.23 5.43
C ASP A 239 -4.76 -31.73 5.55
N ARG A 240 -5.73 -30.82 5.69
CA ARG A 240 -7.16 -31.15 5.72
C ARG A 240 -7.65 -31.66 4.35
N LEU A 241 -7.25 -30.99 3.26
CA LEU A 241 -7.65 -31.36 1.91
C LEU A 241 -7.06 -32.71 1.50
N PHE A 242 -5.80 -33.00 1.82
CA PHE A 242 -5.15 -34.26 1.50
C PHE A 242 -5.63 -35.43 2.37
N ALA A 243 -6.22 -35.17 3.54
CA ALA A 243 -6.85 -36.17 4.39
C ALA A 243 -8.23 -36.62 3.89
N LEU A 244 -8.84 -35.92 2.93
CA LEU A 244 -10.12 -36.32 2.34
C LEU A 244 -10.02 -37.70 1.66
N PRO A 245 -11.11 -38.47 1.62
CA PRO A 245 -11.18 -39.69 0.83
C PRO A 245 -10.77 -39.42 -0.64
N PRO A 246 -10.10 -40.35 -1.34
CA PRO A 246 -9.58 -40.13 -2.70
C PRO A 246 -10.61 -39.54 -3.68
N GLN A 247 -11.88 -39.96 -3.59
CA GLN A 247 -12.97 -39.50 -4.47
C GLN A 247 -13.43 -38.08 -4.16
N LYS A 248 -13.05 -37.55 -2.98
CA LYS A 248 -13.37 -36.19 -2.53
C LYS A 248 -12.21 -35.23 -2.58
N ARG A 249 -11.02 -35.73 -2.89
CA ARG A 249 -9.82 -34.85 -3.00
C ARG A 249 -9.94 -33.88 -4.17
N PRO A 250 -9.51 -32.64 -4.02
CA PRO A 250 -9.42 -31.71 -5.14
C PRO A 250 -8.32 -32.16 -6.12
N THR A 251 -8.47 -31.85 -7.40
CA THR A 251 -7.43 -32.03 -8.41
C THR A 251 -6.63 -30.74 -8.65
N ALA A 252 -7.14 -29.62 -8.13
CA ALA A 252 -6.44 -28.34 -8.15
C ALA A 252 -6.75 -27.53 -6.89
N ILE A 253 -5.82 -26.66 -6.51
CA ILE A 253 -5.97 -25.70 -5.41
C ILE A 253 -5.73 -24.28 -5.94
N PHE A 254 -6.68 -23.39 -5.67
CA PHE A 254 -6.44 -21.97 -5.71
C PHE A 254 -6.14 -21.48 -4.29
N ALA A 255 -4.93 -20.99 -4.05
CA ALA A 255 -4.51 -20.40 -2.79
C ALA A 255 -4.65 -18.87 -2.85
N ALA A 256 -5.27 -18.28 -1.84
CA ALA A 256 -5.56 -16.85 -1.81
C ALA A 256 -4.31 -15.94 -1.77
N SER A 257 -3.12 -16.50 -1.54
CA SER A 257 -1.83 -15.80 -1.65
C SER A 257 -0.69 -16.78 -1.95
N ASP A 258 0.43 -16.25 -2.41
CA ASP A 258 1.65 -17.04 -2.61
C ASP A 258 2.17 -17.60 -1.27
N GLY A 259 2.04 -16.85 -0.18
CA GLY A 259 2.39 -17.33 1.15
C GLY A 259 1.63 -18.60 1.53
N ILE A 260 0.31 -18.62 1.31
CA ILE A 260 -0.53 -19.80 1.50
C ILE A 260 -0.07 -20.94 0.55
N ALA A 261 0.18 -20.63 -0.73
CA ALA A 261 0.63 -21.62 -1.70
C ALA A 261 1.96 -22.29 -1.32
N TYR A 262 2.89 -21.55 -0.71
CA TYR A 262 4.14 -22.15 -0.19
C TYR A 262 3.87 -23.19 0.90
N GLY A 263 2.90 -22.93 1.77
CA GLY A 263 2.46 -23.92 2.76
C GLY A 263 1.86 -25.16 2.14
N VAL A 264 1.07 -25.02 1.06
CA VAL A 264 0.53 -26.17 0.30
C VAL A 264 1.67 -27.01 -0.30
N ILE A 265 2.69 -26.39 -0.88
CA ILE A 265 3.87 -27.09 -1.45
C ILE A 265 4.58 -27.86 -0.33
N ALA A 266 4.82 -27.24 0.82
CA ALA A 266 5.46 -27.91 1.95
C ALA A 266 4.66 -29.12 2.48
N ALA A 267 3.33 -29.00 2.57
CA ALA A 267 2.45 -30.11 2.96
C ALA A 267 2.45 -31.24 1.92
N ALA A 268 2.45 -30.89 0.64
CA ALA A 268 2.49 -31.85 -0.46
C ALA A 268 3.77 -32.68 -0.42
N GLU A 269 4.93 -32.02 -0.26
CA GLU A 269 6.24 -32.69 -0.12
C GLU A 269 6.26 -33.66 1.06
N GLN A 270 5.77 -33.24 2.24
CA GLN A 270 5.73 -34.09 3.43
C GLN A 270 4.84 -35.32 3.28
N ARG A 271 3.83 -35.28 2.42
CA ARG A 271 2.87 -36.34 2.19
C ARG A 271 3.11 -37.15 0.93
N GLY A 272 4.16 -36.82 0.16
CA GLY A 272 4.46 -37.45 -1.12
C GLY A 272 3.41 -37.18 -2.20
N VAL A 273 2.71 -36.04 -2.11
CA VAL A 273 1.80 -35.53 -3.14
C VAL A 273 2.61 -34.71 -4.15
N HIS A 274 2.51 -35.04 -5.43
CA HIS A 274 3.29 -34.37 -6.47
C HIS A 274 2.51 -33.21 -7.07
N ILE A 275 3.16 -32.07 -7.17
CA ILE A 275 2.65 -30.87 -7.85
C ILE A 275 3.50 -30.68 -9.13
N PRO A 276 2.91 -30.68 -10.33
CA PRO A 276 1.46 -30.63 -10.62
C PRO A 276 0.79 -32.00 -10.88
N GLU A 277 1.49 -33.14 -10.82
CA GLU A 277 1.03 -34.42 -11.33
C GLU A 277 -0.22 -34.94 -10.60
N ASP A 278 -0.27 -34.83 -9.27
CA ASP A 278 -1.42 -35.23 -8.44
C ASP A 278 -2.39 -34.08 -8.22
N ILE A 279 -1.87 -32.84 -8.11
CA ILE A 279 -2.66 -31.67 -7.82
C ILE A 279 -2.03 -30.40 -8.42
N ALA A 280 -2.81 -29.65 -9.18
CA ALA A 280 -2.39 -28.34 -9.68
C ALA A 280 -2.52 -27.27 -8.58
N LEU A 281 -1.68 -26.23 -8.63
CA LEU A 281 -1.69 -25.15 -7.65
C LEU A 281 -1.50 -23.78 -8.30
N ILE A 282 -2.38 -22.85 -7.95
CA ILE A 282 -2.21 -21.41 -8.29
C ILE A 282 -2.18 -20.60 -6.99
N GLY A 283 -1.24 -19.64 -6.91
CA GLY A 283 -1.16 -18.62 -5.88
C GLY A 283 -1.75 -17.27 -6.29
N PHE A 284 -1.47 -16.26 -5.49
CA PHE A 284 -1.81 -14.87 -5.76
C PHE A 284 -0.73 -13.98 -5.15
N ASP A 285 -0.21 -12.99 -5.86
CA ASP A 285 0.70 -11.89 -5.53
C ASP A 285 1.87 -11.78 -6.51
N ASP A 286 2.44 -12.90 -6.99
CA ASP A 286 3.70 -13.04 -7.75
C ASP A 286 4.89 -12.51 -6.95
N LEU A 287 5.02 -12.99 -5.69
CA LEU A 287 6.18 -12.68 -4.86
C LEU A 287 7.49 -13.20 -5.51
N PRO A 288 8.63 -12.53 -5.31
CA PRO A 288 9.91 -12.96 -5.90
C PRO A 288 10.25 -14.44 -5.68
N SER A 289 9.90 -14.99 -4.50
CA SER A 289 10.11 -16.38 -4.15
C SER A 289 9.34 -17.36 -5.05
N SER A 290 8.23 -16.95 -5.66
CA SER A 290 7.37 -17.81 -6.50
C SER A 290 8.08 -18.34 -7.73
N SER A 291 9.07 -17.63 -8.24
CA SER A 291 9.94 -18.07 -9.36
C SER A 291 11.11 -18.95 -8.91
N LEU A 292 11.48 -18.89 -7.63
CA LEU A 292 12.67 -19.55 -7.09
C LEU A 292 12.39 -20.91 -6.46
N ILE A 293 11.18 -21.11 -5.91
CA ILE A 293 10.77 -22.41 -5.33
C ILE A 293 10.65 -23.52 -6.39
N ARG A 294 10.57 -24.76 -5.95
CA ARG A 294 10.41 -25.92 -6.83
C ARG A 294 9.25 -26.78 -6.34
N PRO A 295 8.26 -27.04 -7.23
CA PRO A 295 8.06 -26.43 -8.56
C PRO A 295 7.79 -24.94 -8.51
N ALA A 296 8.19 -24.19 -9.55
CA ALA A 296 7.95 -22.73 -9.63
C ALA A 296 6.44 -22.44 -9.69
N LEU A 297 5.97 -21.52 -8.83
CA LEU A 297 4.55 -21.28 -8.59
C LEU A 297 3.88 -20.47 -9.72
N THR A 298 2.84 -21.02 -10.32
CA THR A 298 1.86 -20.29 -11.12
C THR A 298 1.05 -19.38 -10.18
N THR A 299 0.89 -18.11 -10.52
CA THR A 299 0.29 -17.15 -9.61
C THR A 299 -0.34 -15.97 -10.36
N MET A 300 -1.21 -15.23 -9.67
CA MET A 300 -1.73 -13.94 -10.14
C MET A 300 -0.80 -12.81 -9.68
N LYS A 301 -0.15 -12.15 -10.64
CA LYS A 301 0.73 -11.00 -10.36
C LYS A 301 -0.10 -9.78 -10.01
N GLN A 302 0.17 -9.19 -8.85
CA GLN A 302 -0.33 -7.88 -8.47
C GLN A 302 0.64 -6.77 -8.93
N PRO A 303 0.15 -5.63 -9.40
CA PRO A 303 0.99 -4.53 -9.86
C PRO A 303 1.49 -3.65 -8.70
N PHE A 304 2.14 -4.23 -7.68
CA PHE A 304 2.53 -3.56 -6.43
C PHE A 304 3.38 -2.31 -6.66
N HIS A 305 4.35 -2.39 -7.60
CA HIS A 305 5.17 -1.22 -7.97
C HIS A 305 4.29 -0.07 -8.49
N GLU A 306 3.36 -0.38 -9.41
CA GLU A 306 2.47 0.61 -9.99
C GLU A 306 1.49 1.18 -8.96
N ILE A 307 1.02 0.35 -8.02
CA ILE A 307 0.19 0.76 -6.89
C ILE A 307 0.94 1.79 -6.04
N GLY A 308 2.19 1.52 -5.68
CA GLY A 308 3.02 2.44 -4.90
C GLY A 308 3.26 3.76 -5.65
N ARG A 309 3.61 3.69 -6.93
CA ARG A 309 3.86 4.85 -7.78
C ARG A 309 2.62 5.74 -7.89
N LYS A 310 1.49 5.17 -8.31
CA LYS A 310 0.23 5.92 -8.46
C LYS A 310 -0.31 6.43 -7.13
N GLY A 311 -0.07 5.70 -6.03
CA GLY A 311 -0.45 6.14 -4.70
C GLY A 311 0.20 7.47 -4.31
N ILE A 312 1.50 7.62 -4.57
CA ILE A 312 2.24 8.88 -4.34
C ILE A 312 1.80 9.96 -5.32
N GLU A 313 1.65 9.65 -6.60
CA GLU A 313 1.18 10.62 -7.61
C GLU A 313 -0.18 11.20 -7.24
N LEU A 314 -1.11 10.35 -6.81
CA LEU A 314 -2.43 10.77 -6.33
C LEU A 314 -2.32 11.63 -5.07
N LEU A 315 -1.52 11.22 -4.09
CA LEU A 315 -1.33 11.98 -2.85
C LEU A 315 -0.76 13.38 -3.12
N VAL A 316 0.26 13.48 -3.96
CA VAL A 316 0.86 14.78 -4.36
C VAL A 316 -0.16 15.66 -5.08
N SER A 317 -0.98 15.09 -5.96
CA SER A 317 -2.06 15.82 -6.64
C SER A 317 -3.08 16.41 -5.66
N LEU A 318 -3.48 15.64 -4.64
CA LEU A 318 -4.39 16.10 -3.60
C LEU A 318 -3.80 17.27 -2.79
N ILE A 319 -2.52 17.18 -2.41
CA ILE A 319 -1.81 18.25 -1.69
C ILE A 319 -1.78 19.54 -2.52
N GLN A 320 -1.43 19.44 -3.81
CA GLN A 320 -1.36 20.59 -4.71
C GLN A 320 -2.73 21.26 -4.89
N THR A 321 -3.80 20.49 -4.97
CA THR A 321 -5.17 21.00 -5.07
C THR A 321 -5.57 21.78 -3.82
N GLN A 322 -5.22 21.31 -2.63
CA GLN A 322 -5.48 22.03 -1.38
C GLN A 322 -4.68 23.33 -1.28
N ASP A 323 -3.40 23.33 -1.66
CA ASP A 323 -2.55 24.51 -1.66
C ASP A 323 -3.08 25.63 -2.55
N THR A 324 -3.70 25.27 -3.68
CA THR A 324 -4.30 26.24 -4.61
C THR A 324 -5.57 26.88 -4.05
N THR A 325 -6.34 26.12 -3.27
CA THR A 325 -7.59 26.63 -2.66
C THR A 325 -7.34 27.52 -1.44
N LEU A 326 -6.21 27.37 -0.76
CA LEU A 326 -5.82 28.15 0.41
C LEU A 326 -5.05 29.44 0.06
N SER A 327 -4.76 29.69 -1.22
CA SER A 327 -4.03 30.88 -1.68
C SER A 327 -4.89 32.15 -1.49
N PRO A 328 -4.34 33.25 -0.90
CA PRO A 328 -5.10 34.48 -0.61
C PRO A 328 -5.68 35.20 -1.85
N ASP A 329 -5.15 34.90 -3.03
CA ASP A 329 -5.53 35.55 -4.30
C ASP A 329 -6.77 34.90 -4.98
N HIS A 330 -7.38 33.88 -4.38
CA HIS A 330 -8.61 33.29 -4.93
C HIS A 330 -9.85 34.00 -4.30
N PRO A 331 -10.73 34.59 -5.09
CA PRO A 331 -11.94 35.22 -4.59
C PRO A 331 -12.81 34.16 -3.88
N ARG A 332 -12.99 34.34 -2.57
CA ARG A 332 -13.90 33.52 -1.74
C ARG A 332 -15.36 33.80 -2.15
N GLY A 333 -15.81 33.20 -3.24
CA GLY A 333 -17.22 33.18 -3.60
C GLY A 333 -17.96 32.16 -2.74
N LYS A 334 -18.82 32.64 -1.84
CA LYS A 334 -19.66 31.81 -0.94
C LYS A 334 -20.62 30.86 -1.70
N GLU A 335 -20.79 31.01 -3.00
CA GLU A 335 -21.66 30.15 -3.83
C GLU A 335 -20.97 28.91 -4.41
N GLN A 336 -19.65 28.94 -4.60
CA GLN A 336 -18.90 27.77 -5.13
C GLN A 336 -18.71 26.65 -4.11
N SER A 337 -18.93 26.90 -2.81
CA SER A 337 -18.78 25.88 -1.76
C SER A 337 -19.93 24.86 -1.71
N LYS A 338 -21.07 25.12 -2.35
CA LYS A 338 -22.19 24.16 -2.46
C LYS A 338 -22.09 23.26 -3.69
N GLU A 339 -21.68 23.79 -4.85
CA GLU A 339 -21.53 23.01 -6.08
C GLU A 339 -20.30 22.06 -6.05
N ARG A 340 -19.24 22.40 -5.27
CA ARG A 340 -18.07 21.53 -5.12
C ARG A 340 -18.32 20.27 -4.27
N LYS A 341 -19.31 20.28 -3.37
CA LYS A 341 -19.64 19.10 -2.54
C LYS A 341 -20.36 17.97 -3.30
N GLU A 342 -20.89 18.23 -4.48
CA GLU A 342 -21.56 17.21 -5.31
C GLU A 342 -20.67 16.56 -6.37
N ASN A 343 -19.46 17.11 -6.66
CA ASN A 343 -18.54 16.59 -7.67
C ASN A 343 -17.22 16.01 -7.15
N ASP A 344 -16.97 16.00 -5.84
CA ASP A 344 -15.78 15.36 -5.25
C ASP A 344 -16.05 13.87 -5.01
N THR A 345 -16.24 13.10 -6.09
CA THR A 345 -16.21 11.65 -5.98
C THR A 345 -14.77 11.23 -5.66
N PRO A 346 -14.53 10.49 -4.57
CA PRO A 346 -13.19 10.02 -4.26
C PRO A 346 -12.62 9.25 -5.45
N LEU A 347 -11.38 9.56 -5.82
CA LEU A 347 -10.73 8.87 -6.93
C LEU A 347 -10.35 7.45 -6.49
N HIS A 348 -11.05 6.47 -7.04
CA HIS A 348 -10.79 5.05 -6.79
C HIS A 348 -10.10 4.47 -8.01
N ILE A 349 -8.88 3.93 -7.82
CA ILE A 349 -8.09 3.34 -8.90
C ILE A 349 -7.96 1.85 -8.64
N GLN A 350 -8.50 1.04 -9.53
CA GLN A 350 -8.33 -0.40 -9.52
C GLN A 350 -7.44 -0.81 -10.69
N LEU A 351 -6.34 -1.53 -10.40
CA LEU A 351 -5.38 -1.99 -11.39
C LEU A 351 -5.58 -3.48 -11.65
N GLU A 352 -5.46 -3.87 -12.91
CA GLU A 352 -5.58 -5.26 -13.33
C GLU A 352 -4.45 -6.13 -12.77
N THR A 353 -4.77 -7.38 -12.49
CA THR A 353 -3.81 -8.44 -12.16
C THR A 353 -3.51 -9.26 -13.40
N GLN A 354 -2.37 -9.95 -13.43
CA GLN A 354 -1.92 -10.75 -14.55
C GLN A 354 -1.61 -12.18 -14.13
N LEU A 355 -2.14 -13.17 -14.87
CA LEU A 355 -1.76 -14.57 -14.66
C LEU A 355 -0.32 -14.82 -15.15
N VAL A 356 0.51 -15.36 -14.27
CA VAL A 356 1.88 -15.78 -14.57
C VAL A 356 1.97 -17.30 -14.45
N VAL A 357 1.95 -17.96 -15.58
CA VAL A 357 2.00 -19.43 -15.67
C VAL A 357 3.42 -19.93 -15.46
N ARG A 358 3.57 -20.90 -14.56
CA ARG A 358 4.83 -21.59 -14.25
C ARG A 358 4.61 -23.11 -14.14
N ALA A 359 5.34 -23.78 -13.26
CA ALA A 359 5.37 -25.25 -13.22
C ALA A 359 4.24 -25.90 -12.41
N THR A 360 3.58 -25.19 -11.48
CA THR A 360 2.64 -25.81 -10.52
C THR A 360 1.27 -26.16 -11.08
N CYS A 361 0.94 -25.83 -12.35
CA CYS A 361 -0.34 -26.17 -12.96
C CYS A 361 -0.26 -27.31 -13.99
N GLY A 362 0.96 -27.67 -14.43
CA GLY A 362 1.13 -28.65 -15.51
C GLY A 362 0.67 -28.14 -16.88
N LEU A 363 0.78 -29.02 -17.88
CA LEU A 363 0.19 -28.85 -19.20
C LEU A 363 -1.22 -29.46 -19.17
N SER A 364 -2.11 -29.03 -20.10
CA SER A 364 -3.47 -29.51 -20.27
C SER A 364 -3.57 -31.04 -20.09
N ARG A 365 -4.51 -31.50 -19.29
CA ARG A 365 -4.90 -32.91 -19.23
C ARG A 365 -5.92 -33.12 -20.35
N ASP A 366 -5.42 -33.33 -21.57
CA ASP A 366 -6.23 -33.79 -22.71
C ASP A 366 -6.80 -35.18 -22.45
#